data_99ff080f7e4fbf21895ae4a8cd9782a2
#
_entry.id   99ff080f7e4fbf21895ae4a8cd9782a2
#
_cell.length_a   1.000
_cell.length_b   1.000
_cell.length_c   1.000
_cell.angle_alpha   90.00
_cell.angle_beta   90.00
_cell.angle_gamma   90.00
#
_symmetry.space_group_name_H-M   'P 1'
#
loop_
_entity.id
_entity.type
_entity.pdbx_description
1 polymer ?
#
loop_
_entity_poly.entity_id
_entity_poly.type
_entity_poly.pdbx_seq_one_letter_code
_entity_poly.pdbx_strand_id
1 'polypeptide(L)'
;MLTLKELIKNQKNFNESFFAEVSDKLWKIGEIEEIKNQTDEDLFLFHIAVNIIGNWKGDGWWEFICNYPQLIRYVPDTLAALKLSDMKTAFENVIKCFPENTVFEYSSTYVDTVNFLQNVRFKINTPDASVGVCCSHKVVAVGFNTLCYDAERRGIKSSARISDTYLNSIPADKRKEMSEALHKSIDDLESLTDKRWAYDAKDDGWSDVINFIGEKE
;
A
#
# COMPACT_ATOMS: atom_id res chain seq x y z
N MET A 1 -2.66 -0.14 -26.94
CA MET A 1 -1.99 0.12 -25.68
C MET A 1 -2.16 1.60 -25.40
N LEU A 2 -2.73 1.97 -24.26
CA LEU A 2 -2.91 3.37 -23.87
C LEU A 2 -1.56 3.96 -23.48
N THR A 3 -1.31 5.23 -23.83
CA THR A 3 -0.04 5.89 -23.53
C THR A 3 -0.26 7.16 -22.71
N LEU A 4 0.69 7.48 -21.82
CA LEU A 4 0.66 8.72 -21.06
C LEU A 4 0.62 9.92 -22.00
N LYS A 5 1.44 9.91 -23.04
CA LYS A 5 1.55 10.98 -24.03
C LYS A 5 0.23 11.32 -24.74
N GLU A 6 -0.57 10.30 -25.08
CA GLU A 6 -1.90 10.52 -25.67
C GLU A 6 -2.90 11.15 -24.70
N LEU A 7 -2.82 10.79 -23.41
CA LEU A 7 -3.73 11.34 -22.40
C LEU A 7 -3.41 12.80 -22.05
N ILE A 8 -2.14 13.18 -22.05
CA ILE A 8 -1.73 14.53 -21.67
C ILE A 8 -1.74 15.52 -22.85
N LYS A 9 -1.72 15.05 -24.10
CA LYS A 9 -1.52 15.86 -25.33
C LYS A 9 -2.36 17.12 -25.43
N ASN A 10 -3.58 17.12 -24.89
CA ASN A 10 -4.50 18.24 -24.94
C ASN A 10 -4.82 18.82 -23.55
N GLN A 11 -4.15 18.35 -22.53
CA GLN A 11 -4.38 18.78 -21.16
C GLN A 11 -3.62 20.07 -20.89
N LYS A 12 -4.34 21.09 -20.40
CA LYS A 12 -3.74 22.38 -20.08
C LYS A 12 -3.42 22.58 -18.61
N ASN A 13 -4.13 21.85 -17.74
CA ASN A 13 -3.99 21.97 -16.29
C ASN A 13 -3.83 20.59 -15.69
N PHE A 14 -2.67 20.35 -15.11
CA PHE A 14 -2.40 19.16 -14.34
C PHE A 14 -2.70 19.44 -12.87
N ASN A 15 -3.64 18.71 -12.30
CA ASN A 15 -4.05 18.84 -10.90
C ASN A 15 -4.61 17.53 -10.39
N GLU A 16 -4.82 17.45 -9.09
CA GLU A 16 -5.36 16.26 -8.40
C GLU A 16 -6.62 15.70 -9.05
N SER A 17 -7.59 16.58 -9.41
CA SER A 17 -8.85 16.12 -10.03
C SER A 17 -8.60 15.42 -11.37
N PHE A 18 -7.70 15.94 -12.19
CA PHE A 18 -7.32 15.28 -13.44
C PHE A 18 -6.61 13.96 -13.18
N PHE A 19 -5.70 13.90 -12.23
CA PHE A 19 -4.97 12.68 -11.89
C PHE A 19 -5.92 11.60 -11.39
N ALA A 20 -6.83 11.95 -10.49
CA ALA A 20 -7.85 11.05 -9.99
C ALA A 20 -8.76 10.54 -11.12
N GLU A 21 -9.23 11.41 -12.01
CA GLU A 21 -10.07 11.03 -13.14
C GLU A 21 -9.38 10.01 -14.08
N VAL A 22 -8.09 10.24 -14.37
CA VAL A 22 -7.31 9.31 -15.20
C VAL A 22 -7.12 7.98 -14.47
N SER A 23 -6.75 8.01 -13.21
CA SER A 23 -6.57 6.81 -12.39
C SER A 23 -7.87 6.00 -12.29
N ASP A 24 -9.01 6.65 -12.07
CA ASP A 24 -10.33 5.99 -12.03
C ASP A 24 -10.70 5.32 -13.36
N LYS A 25 -10.32 5.92 -14.48
CA LYS A 25 -10.52 5.30 -15.80
C LYS A 25 -9.65 4.06 -15.97
N LEU A 26 -8.43 4.08 -15.46
CA LEU A 26 -7.53 2.94 -15.52
C LEU A 26 -8.05 1.80 -14.64
N TRP A 27 -8.55 2.08 -13.44
CA TRP A 27 -9.18 1.06 -12.58
C TRP A 27 -10.42 0.39 -13.21
N LYS A 28 -11.04 1.00 -14.19
CA LYS A 28 -12.15 0.37 -14.95
C LYS A 28 -11.67 -0.65 -15.99
N ILE A 29 -10.39 -0.69 -16.30
CA ILE A 29 -9.78 -1.70 -17.17
C ILE A 29 -9.81 -3.06 -16.49
N GLY A 30 -9.49 -3.10 -15.19
CA GLY A 30 -9.45 -4.31 -14.39
C GLY A 30 -8.43 -4.25 -13.25
N GLU A 31 -7.89 -5.38 -12.89
CA GLU A 31 -6.86 -5.51 -11.85
C GLU A 31 -5.51 -4.94 -12.34
N ILE A 32 -4.61 -4.70 -11.40
CA ILE A 32 -3.34 -4.00 -11.66
C ILE A 32 -2.51 -4.61 -12.80
N GLU A 33 -2.52 -5.94 -12.95
CA GLU A 33 -1.83 -6.61 -14.04
C GLU A 33 -2.49 -6.36 -15.40
N GLU A 34 -3.81 -6.25 -15.43
CA GLU A 34 -4.55 -5.93 -16.66
C GLU A 34 -4.27 -4.49 -17.08
N ILE A 35 -4.23 -3.57 -16.11
CA ILE A 35 -3.85 -2.17 -16.36
C ILE A 35 -2.43 -2.11 -16.94
N LYS A 36 -1.47 -2.80 -16.29
CA LYS A 36 -0.08 -2.86 -16.74
C LYS A 36 0.06 -3.36 -18.18
N ASN A 37 -0.68 -4.40 -18.53
CA ASN A 37 -0.62 -4.98 -19.88
C ASN A 37 -1.27 -4.12 -20.96
N GLN A 38 -2.16 -3.19 -20.60
CA GLN A 38 -2.89 -2.33 -21.53
C GLN A 38 -2.34 -0.90 -21.64
N THR A 39 -1.38 -0.53 -20.77
CA THR A 39 -0.76 0.78 -20.73
C THR A 39 0.72 0.72 -21.09
N ASP A 40 1.30 1.84 -21.54
CA ASP A 40 2.75 1.96 -21.60
C ASP A 40 3.33 2.12 -20.18
N GLU A 41 4.65 1.99 -20.07
CA GLU A 41 5.36 2.07 -18.80
C GLU A 41 5.12 3.40 -18.10
N ASP A 42 5.16 4.50 -18.83
CA ASP A 42 4.98 5.84 -18.28
C ASP A 42 3.56 6.05 -17.71
N LEU A 43 2.54 5.60 -18.42
CA LEU A 43 1.16 5.67 -17.91
C LEU A 43 0.93 4.75 -16.73
N PHE A 44 1.55 3.58 -16.74
CA PHE A 44 1.47 2.67 -15.61
C PHE A 44 2.13 3.28 -14.35
N LEU A 45 3.35 3.81 -14.47
CA LEU A 45 4.04 4.49 -13.36
C LEU A 45 3.29 5.71 -12.87
N PHE A 46 2.72 6.51 -13.78
CA PHE A 46 1.83 7.61 -13.43
C PHE A 46 0.64 7.12 -12.59
N HIS A 47 -0.03 6.04 -13.02
CA HIS A 47 -1.16 5.47 -12.28
C HIS A 47 -0.76 5.03 -10.87
N ILE A 48 0.38 4.34 -10.73
CA ILE A 48 0.89 3.95 -9.41
C ILE A 48 1.22 5.17 -8.56
N ALA A 49 1.87 6.20 -9.13
CA ALA A 49 2.20 7.44 -8.41
C ALA A 49 0.96 8.15 -7.86
N VAL A 50 -0.08 8.28 -8.67
CA VAL A 50 -1.37 8.87 -8.26
C VAL A 50 -1.99 8.10 -7.10
N ASN A 51 -1.96 6.76 -7.17
CA ASN A 51 -2.50 5.92 -6.10
C ASN A 51 -1.66 6.00 -4.82
N ILE A 52 -0.33 6.04 -4.90
CA ILE A 52 0.54 6.20 -3.73
C ILE A 52 0.26 7.53 -3.05
N ILE A 53 0.35 8.63 -3.79
CA ILE A 53 0.22 9.98 -3.23
C ILE A 53 -1.19 10.21 -2.69
N GLY A 54 -2.23 9.84 -3.46
CA GLY A 54 -3.62 10.04 -3.05
C GLY A 54 -3.98 9.24 -1.80
N ASN A 55 -3.59 7.97 -1.72
CA ASN A 55 -3.86 7.15 -0.54
C ASN A 55 -3.03 7.57 0.67
N TRP A 56 -1.75 7.92 0.46
CA TRP A 56 -0.94 8.46 1.54
C TRP A 56 -1.53 9.75 2.13
N LYS A 57 -1.98 10.69 1.29
CA LYS A 57 -2.65 11.92 1.74
C LYS A 57 -3.92 11.68 2.54
N GLY A 58 -4.64 10.59 2.25
CA GLY A 58 -5.84 10.21 2.99
C GLY A 58 -5.52 9.58 4.34
N ASP A 59 -4.66 8.59 4.37
CA ASP A 59 -4.58 7.66 5.49
C ASP A 59 -3.13 7.25 5.87
N GLY A 60 -2.10 7.77 5.18
CA GLY A 60 -0.68 7.46 5.44
C GLY A 60 -0.19 6.13 4.87
N TRP A 61 1.11 5.86 5.05
CA TRP A 61 1.76 4.67 4.48
C TRP A 61 1.27 3.36 5.06
N TRP A 62 0.93 3.35 6.34
CA TRP A 62 0.47 2.11 6.96
C TRP A 62 -0.84 1.62 6.34
N GLU A 63 -1.82 2.50 6.20
CA GLU A 63 -3.10 2.15 5.57
C GLU A 63 -2.93 1.84 4.08
N PHE A 64 -2.02 2.53 3.38
CA PHE A 64 -1.67 2.17 2.01
C PHE A 64 -1.15 0.73 1.91
N ILE A 65 -0.19 0.36 2.77
CA ILE A 65 0.37 -0.99 2.80
C ILE A 65 -0.72 -2.02 3.12
N CYS A 66 -1.58 -1.73 4.08
CA CYS A 66 -2.67 -2.62 4.47
C CYS A 66 -3.71 -2.83 3.37
N ASN A 67 -4.08 -1.76 2.69
CA ASN A 67 -5.25 -1.75 1.80
C ASN A 67 -4.91 -1.96 0.32
N TYR A 68 -3.66 -1.74 -0.09
CA TYR A 68 -3.22 -1.82 -1.48
C TYR A 68 -2.00 -2.74 -1.68
N PRO A 69 -2.00 -3.97 -1.11
CA PRO A 69 -0.84 -4.86 -1.21
C PRO A 69 -0.41 -5.14 -2.66
N GLN A 70 -1.34 -5.18 -3.59
CA GLN A 70 -1.05 -5.42 -5.01
C GLN A 70 -0.21 -4.30 -5.67
N LEU A 71 -0.16 -3.10 -5.07
CA LEU A 71 0.64 -1.98 -5.58
C LEU A 71 2.06 -1.98 -5.02
N ILE A 72 2.32 -2.64 -3.89
CA ILE A 72 3.56 -2.55 -3.12
C ILE A 72 4.79 -2.83 -3.98
N ARG A 73 4.74 -3.85 -4.83
CA ARG A 73 5.88 -4.24 -5.67
C ARG A 73 6.29 -3.19 -6.71
N TYR A 74 5.39 -2.26 -7.03
CA TYR A 74 5.63 -1.20 -8.02
C TYR A 74 6.07 0.12 -7.39
N VAL A 75 5.92 0.27 -6.07
CA VAL A 75 6.27 1.50 -5.35
C VAL A 75 7.75 1.88 -5.54
N PRO A 76 8.74 0.98 -5.41
CA PRO A 76 10.14 1.34 -5.56
C PRO A 76 10.48 1.92 -6.93
N ASP A 77 9.97 1.32 -8.01
CA ASP A 77 10.22 1.78 -9.37
C ASP A 77 9.51 3.12 -9.63
N THR A 78 8.31 3.29 -9.10
CA THR A 78 7.56 4.54 -9.19
C THR A 78 8.27 5.67 -8.46
N LEU A 79 8.73 5.44 -7.22
CA LEU A 79 9.49 6.45 -6.47
C LEU A 79 10.82 6.81 -7.17
N ALA A 80 11.47 5.83 -7.81
CA ALA A 80 12.66 6.08 -8.63
C ALA A 80 12.33 6.95 -9.86
N ALA A 81 11.23 6.68 -10.55
CA ALA A 81 10.76 7.47 -11.69
C ALA A 81 10.42 8.92 -11.30
N LEU A 82 9.87 9.12 -10.09
CA LEU A 82 9.64 10.44 -9.49
C LEU A 82 10.91 11.08 -8.92
N LYS A 83 12.09 10.44 -9.03
CA LYS A 83 13.38 10.90 -8.48
C LYS A 83 13.42 11.05 -6.96
N LEU A 84 12.65 10.23 -6.26
CA LEU A 84 12.50 10.19 -4.80
C LEU A 84 13.32 9.04 -4.19
N SER A 85 14.64 9.06 -4.38
CA SER A 85 15.53 7.96 -4.02
C SER A 85 15.61 7.66 -2.52
N ASP A 86 15.48 8.67 -1.70
CA ASP A 86 15.44 8.57 -0.23
C ASP A 86 14.14 7.89 0.25
N MET A 87 13.00 8.30 -0.28
CA MET A 87 11.71 7.64 -0.01
C MET A 87 11.71 6.20 -0.53
N LYS A 88 12.26 5.95 -1.73
CA LYS A 88 12.42 4.60 -2.24
C LYS A 88 13.18 3.72 -1.26
N THR A 89 14.32 4.19 -0.79
CA THR A 89 15.16 3.44 0.15
C THR A 89 14.42 3.20 1.47
N ALA A 90 13.71 4.21 1.99
CA ALA A 90 12.92 4.08 3.21
C ALA A 90 11.76 3.07 3.02
N PHE A 91 11.06 3.11 1.90
CA PHE A 91 10.00 2.15 1.59
C PHE A 91 10.54 0.71 1.48
N GLU A 92 11.66 0.51 0.80
CA GLU A 92 12.31 -0.81 0.73
C GLU A 92 12.70 -1.33 2.11
N ASN A 93 13.08 -0.46 3.06
CA ASN A 93 13.34 -0.87 4.44
C ASN A 93 12.08 -1.29 5.19
N VAL A 94 10.94 -0.64 4.94
CA VAL A 94 9.64 -1.10 5.45
C VAL A 94 9.33 -2.51 4.95
N ILE A 95 9.48 -2.76 3.66
CA ILE A 95 9.18 -4.07 3.07
C ILE A 95 10.09 -5.18 3.61
N LYS A 96 11.36 -4.88 3.89
CA LYS A 96 12.30 -5.84 4.50
C LYS A 96 11.89 -6.28 5.92
N CYS A 97 11.01 -5.54 6.60
CA CYS A 97 10.50 -5.94 7.91
C CYS A 97 9.42 -7.03 7.83
N PHE A 98 8.87 -7.28 6.65
CA PHE A 98 7.91 -8.36 6.44
C PHE A 98 8.60 -9.72 6.40
N PRO A 99 7.92 -10.81 6.80
CA PRO A 99 8.42 -12.17 6.62
C PRO A 99 8.81 -12.44 5.15
N GLU A 100 9.90 -13.19 4.95
CA GLU A 100 10.44 -13.48 3.61
C GLU A 100 9.44 -14.08 2.62
N ASN A 101 8.46 -14.85 3.13
CA ASN A 101 7.44 -15.50 2.31
C ASN A 101 6.16 -14.66 2.15
N THR A 102 6.20 -13.36 2.48
CA THR A 102 5.03 -12.49 2.34
C THR A 102 4.68 -12.30 0.87
N VAL A 103 3.46 -12.68 0.51
CA VAL A 103 2.88 -12.40 -0.79
C VAL A 103 2.03 -11.14 -0.68
N PHE A 104 2.45 -10.08 -1.36
CA PHE A 104 1.75 -8.79 -1.35
C PHE A 104 0.57 -8.82 -2.33
N GLU A 105 -0.47 -9.52 -1.93
CA GLU A 105 -1.72 -9.64 -2.68
C GLU A 105 -2.89 -9.65 -1.69
N TYR A 106 -4.07 -9.23 -2.14
CA TYR A 106 -5.27 -9.36 -1.32
C TYR A 106 -5.56 -10.82 -1.02
N SER A 107 -5.32 -11.21 0.21
CA SER A 107 -5.59 -12.57 0.68
C SER A 107 -5.76 -12.60 2.20
N SER A 108 -6.42 -13.63 2.70
CA SER A 108 -6.49 -13.86 4.15
C SER A 108 -5.10 -14.01 4.77
N THR A 109 -4.16 -14.62 4.05
CA THR A 109 -2.77 -14.78 4.49
C THR A 109 -2.06 -13.43 4.64
N TYR A 110 -2.28 -12.49 3.72
CA TYR A 110 -1.74 -11.15 3.84
C TYR A 110 -2.31 -10.38 5.04
N VAL A 111 -3.63 -10.41 5.19
CA VAL A 111 -4.32 -9.83 6.35
C VAL A 111 -3.76 -10.38 7.66
N ASP A 112 -3.56 -11.69 7.74
CA ASP A 112 -2.97 -12.33 8.90
C ASP A 112 -1.52 -11.91 9.13
N THR A 113 -0.73 -11.75 8.07
CA THR A 113 0.66 -11.27 8.17
C THR A 113 0.73 -9.86 8.74
N VAL A 114 -0.12 -8.96 8.25
CA VAL A 114 -0.19 -7.60 8.77
C VAL A 114 -0.62 -7.58 10.25
N ASN A 115 -1.67 -8.35 10.60
CA ASN A 115 -2.10 -8.50 11.98
C ASN A 115 -0.99 -9.08 12.88
N PHE A 116 -0.25 -10.06 12.36
CA PHE A 116 0.88 -10.64 13.07
C PHE A 116 1.97 -9.62 13.39
N LEU A 117 2.31 -8.75 12.47
CA LEU A 117 3.34 -7.75 12.63
C LEU A 117 2.89 -6.59 13.53
N GLN A 118 1.67 -6.13 13.39
CA GLN A 118 1.22 -4.96 14.13
C GLN A 118 0.83 -5.30 15.57
N ASN A 119 0.19 -6.41 15.80
CA ASN A 119 -0.28 -6.78 17.13
C ASN A 119 0.51 -7.97 17.69
N VAL A 120 1.56 -7.68 18.45
CA VAL A 120 2.39 -8.73 19.09
C VAL A 120 1.61 -9.69 20.01
N ARG A 121 0.39 -9.33 20.40
CA ARG A 121 -0.52 -10.19 21.17
C ARG A 121 -1.46 -11.02 20.29
N PHE A 122 -1.47 -10.75 18.98
CA PHE A 122 -2.29 -11.50 18.07
C PHE A 122 -1.86 -12.97 18.06
N LYS A 123 -2.78 -13.85 18.38
CA LYS A 123 -2.57 -15.29 18.39
C LYS A 123 -3.25 -15.91 17.18
N ILE A 124 -2.44 -16.40 16.27
CA ILE A 124 -2.90 -17.13 15.10
C ILE A 124 -3.29 -18.54 15.53
N ASN A 125 -4.40 -19.06 15.04
CA ASN A 125 -4.87 -20.45 15.28
C ASN A 125 -5.20 -20.83 16.73
N THR A 126 -5.49 -19.90 17.59
CA THR A 126 -6.07 -20.27 18.88
C THR A 126 -7.59 -20.33 18.77
N PRO A 127 -8.23 -21.41 19.28
CA PRO A 127 -9.69 -21.49 19.34
C PRO A 127 -10.32 -20.33 20.10
N ASP A 128 -9.56 -19.74 21.01
CA ASP A 128 -9.92 -18.63 21.88
C ASP A 128 -9.42 -17.27 21.36
N ALA A 129 -8.93 -17.18 20.13
CA ALA A 129 -8.69 -15.89 19.53
C ALA A 129 -9.99 -15.08 19.66
N SER A 130 -9.98 -14.08 20.52
CA SER A 130 -11.15 -13.34 20.86
C SER A 130 -11.81 -12.79 19.60
N VAL A 131 -13.01 -13.27 19.32
CA VAL A 131 -13.83 -12.79 18.23
C VAL A 131 -14.30 -11.40 18.63
N GLY A 132 -13.67 -10.38 18.10
CA GLY A 132 -14.18 -9.02 18.20
C GLY A 132 -15.41 -8.90 17.30
N VAL A 133 -16.43 -8.18 17.77
CA VAL A 133 -17.54 -7.78 16.90
C VAL A 133 -17.30 -6.32 16.55
N CYS A 134 -16.94 -6.06 15.31
CA CYS A 134 -16.92 -4.72 14.77
C CYS A 134 -18.11 -4.54 13.83
N CYS A 135 -18.97 -3.58 14.13
CA CYS A 135 -20.09 -3.18 13.26
C CYS A 135 -20.97 -4.35 12.79
N SER A 136 -21.34 -5.28 13.68
CA SER A 136 -22.12 -6.49 13.39
C SER A 136 -21.40 -7.61 12.62
N HIS A 137 -20.13 -7.47 12.30
CA HIS A 137 -19.34 -8.53 11.71
C HIS A 137 -18.44 -9.20 12.74
N LYS A 138 -18.34 -10.52 12.67
CA LYS A 138 -17.38 -11.26 13.51
C LYS A 138 -15.97 -11.03 12.95
N VAL A 139 -15.17 -10.31 13.69
CA VAL A 139 -13.78 -10.05 13.36
C VAL A 139 -12.89 -10.88 14.25
N VAL A 140 -11.99 -11.60 13.69
CA VAL A 140 -11.15 -12.53 14.43
C VAL A 140 -9.87 -11.89 14.97
N ALA A 141 -9.59 -10.66 14.63
CA ALA A 141 -8.45 -9.93 15.13
C ALA A 141 -8.89 -8.76 16.01
N VAL A 142 -8.57 -8.84 17.29
CA VAL A 142 -8.69 -7.69 18.19
C VAL A 142 -7.52 -6.77 17.95
N GLY A 143 -7.76 -5.60 17.41
CA GLY A 143 -6.73 -4.59 17.14
C GLY A 143 -6.63 -4.15 15.68
N PHE A 144 -7.23 -4.88 14.74
CA PHE A 144 -7.25 -4.57 13.31
C PHE A 144 -8.65 -4.61 12.72
N ASN A 145 -9.58 -3.99 13.39
CA ASN A 145 -10.97 -3.96 12.95
C ASN A 145 -11.11 -3.38 11.54
N THR A 146 -10.34 -2.37 11.21
CA THR A 146 -10.39 -1.72 9.89
C THR A 146 -9.91 -2.65 8.78
N LEU A 147 -8.79 -3.31 8.98
CA LEU A 147 -8.21 -4.19 7.98
C LEU A 147 -9.08 -5.43 7.73
N CYS A 148 -9.57 -6.06 8.80
CA CYS A 148 -10.50 -7.21 8.68
C CYS A 148 -11.81 -6.79 8.01
N TYR A 149 -12.35 -5.64 8.36
CA TYR A 149 -13.55 -5.09 7.75
C TYR A 149 -13.36 -4.82 6.25
N ASP A 150 -12.25 -4.23 5.86
CA ASP A 150 -11.96 -3.97 4.45
C ASP A 150 -11.72 -5.25 3.65
N ALA A 151 -11.06 -6.24 4.24
CA ALA A 151 -10.89 -7.54 3.62
C ALA A 151 -12.24 -8.23 3.37
N GLU A 152 -13.14 -8.21 4.36
CA GLU A 152 -14.50 -8.77 4.19
C GLU A 152 -15.33 -8.00 3.16
N ARG A 153 -15.27 -6.66 3.18
CA ARG A 153 -15.97 -5.81 2.20
C ARG A 153 -15.52 -6.10 0.77
N ARG A 154 -14.27 -6.51 0.59
CA ARG A 154 -13.69 -6.89 -0.71
C ARG A 154 -13.89 -8.38 -1.03
N GLY A 155 -14.67 -9.10 -0.25
CA GLY A 155 -14.96 -10.52 -0.46
C GLY A 155 -13.86 -11.48 -0.01
N ILE A 156 -12.82 -10.98 0.66
CA ILE A 156 -11.78 -11.80 1.25
C ILE A 156 -12.32 -12.37 2.56
N LYS A 157 -12.46 -13.67 2.63
CA LYS A 157 -12.79 -14.34 3.89
C LYS A 157 -11.60 -14.23 4.82
N SER A 158 -11.67 -13.37 5.83
CA SER A 158 -10.68 -13.37 6.90
C SER A 158 -10.81 -14.71 7.64
N SER A 159 -9.86 -15.60 7.42
CA SER A 159 -9.76 -16.76 8.26
C SER A 159 -8.81 -16.43 9.40
N ALA A 160 -9.25 -16.62 10.62
CA ALA A 160 -8.40 -16.60 11.79
C ALA A 160 -7.31 -17.67 11.74
N ARG A 161 -7.18 -18.35 10.68
CA ARG A 161 -6.37 -19.54 10.56
C ARG A 161 -5.37 -19.38 9.47
N ILE A 162 -4.22 -18.87 9.83
CA ILE A 162 -3.03 -19.33 9.18
C ILE A 162 -2.69 -20.68 9.86
N SER A 163 -3.40 -21.73 9.46
CA SER A 163 -3.00 -23.07 9.85
C SER A 163 -1.59 -23.30 9.31
N ASP A 164 -0.73 -23.88 10.02
CA ASP A 164 0.56 -24.42 9.57
C ASP A 164 1.52 -23.44 8.94
N THR A 165 1.55 -22.22 9.40
CA THR A 165 2.25 -21.21 8.67
C THR A 165 3.60 -20.92 9.27
N TYR A 166 4.46 -20.50 8.38
CA TYR A 166 5.72 -19.87 8.65
C TYR A 166 5.61 -18.84 9.80
N LEU A 167 4.53 -18.05 9.85
CA LEU A 167 4.30 -17.07 10.91
C LEU A 167 4.24 -17.71 12.30
N ASN A 168 3.60 -18.86 12.45
CA ASN A 168 3.53 -19.58 13.73
C ASN A 168 4.88 -20.15 14.17
N SER A 169 5.81 -20.35 13.25
CA SER A 169 7.16 -20.81 13.56
C SER A 169 8.10 -19.69 14.01
N ILE A 170 7.73 -18.43 13.84
CA ILE A 170 8.54 -17.29 14.25
C ILE A 170 8.49 -17.15 15.78
N PRO A 171 9.65 -17.20 16.49
CA PRO A 171 9.71 -17.00 17.93
C PRO A 171 9.13 -15.66 18.36
N ALA A 172 8.56 -15.59 19.57
CA ALA A 172 7.86 -14.39 20.06
C ALA A 172 8.79 -13.18 20.21
N ASP A 173 10.04 -13.39 20.59
CA ASP A 173 11.06 -12.34 20.66
C ASP A 173 11.40 -11.80 19.26
N LYS A 174 11.56 -12.69 18.28
CA LYS A 174 11.80 -12.33 16.89
C LYS A 174 10.65 -11.55 16.30
N ARG A 175 9.42 -11.98 16.57
CA ARG A 175 8.21 -11.27 16.17
C ARG A 175 8.16 -9.85 16.73
N LYS A 176 8.54 -9.69 18.00
CA LYS A 176 8.60 -8.37 18.65
C LYS A 176 9.64 -7.48 17.95
N GLU A 177 10.83 -8.01 17.67
CA GLU A 177 11.86 -7.29 16.91
C GLU A 177 11.37 -6.85 15.53
N MET A 178 10.69 -7.74 14.80
CA MET A 178 10.14 -7.43 13.48
C MET A 178 9.07 -6.33 13.55
N SER A 179 8.19 -6.39 14.54
CA SER A 179 7.16 -5.36 14.78
C SER A 179 7.77 -4.00 15.11
N GLU A 180 8.76 -3.96 16.00
CA GLU A 180 9.46 -2.73 16.39
C GLU A 180 10.23 -2.14 15.20
N ALA A 181 10.90 -2.98 14.41
CA ALA A 181 11.60 -2.56 13.20
C ALA A 181 10.64 -2.01 12.14
N LEU A 182 9.48 -2.65 11.97
CA LEU A 182 8.45 -2.20 11.04
C LEU A 182 7.92 -0.82 11.44
N HIS A 183 7.50 -0.63 12.70
CA HIS A 183 6.99 0.66 13.16
C HIS A 183 8.02 1.78 12.96
N LYS A 184 9.29 1.51 13.37
CA LYS A 184 10.36 2.50 13.16
C LYS A 184 10.56 2.82 11.68
N SER A 185 10.56 1.84 10.80
CA SER A 185 10.77 2.06 9.36
C SER A 185 9.60 2.83 8.73
N ILE A 186 8.37 2.61 9.21
CA ILE A 186 7.21 3.39 8.78
C ILE A 186 7.33 4.84 9.27
N ASP A 187 7.68 5.08 10.54
CA ASP A 187 7.88 6.41 11.08
C ASP A 187 8.97 7.18 10.31
N ASP A 188 10.08 6.51 9.97
CA ASP A 188 11.16 7.08 9.16
C ASP A 188 10.66 7.47 7.75
N LEU A 189 9.86 6.63 7.11
CA LEU A 189 9.26 6.88 5.80
C LEU A 189 8.22 8.00 5.87
N GLU A 190 7.31 8.00 6.85
CA GLU A 190 6.33 9.06 7.07
C GLU A 190 7.04 10.41 7.27
N SER A 191 8.09 10.45 8.07
CA SER A 191 8.85 11.69 8.31
C SER A 191 9.49 12.27 7.04
N LEU A 192 9.90 11.44 6.08
CA LEU A 192 10.38 11.89 4.77
C LEU A 192 9.24 12.40 3.91
N THR A 193 8.14 11.68 3.93
CA THR A 193 6.97 11.97 3.09
C THR A 193 6.25 13.23 3.55
N ASP A 194 6.08 13.43 4.86
CA ASP A 194 5.49 14.64 5.44
C ASP A 194 6.21 15.90 5.00
N LYS A 195 7.53 15.88 4.97
CA LYS A 195 8.33 17.04 4.55
C LYS A 195 8.09 17.43 3.09
N ARG A 196 7.61 16.51 2.28
CA ARG A 196 7.49 16.70 0.83
C ARG A 196 6.05 16.74 0.33
N TRP A 197 5.17 15.88 0.88
CA TRP A 197 3.81 15.68 0.36
C TRP A 197 2.69 16.20 1.25
N ALA A 198 2.98 16.65 2.49
CA ALA A 198 1.96 17.25 3.32
C ALA A 198 1.31 18.46 2.65
N TYR A 199 0.06 18.75 3.00
CA TYR A 199 -0.71 19.84 2.38
C TYR A 199 -0.09 21.23 2.54
N ASP A 200 0.73 21.41 3.58
CA ASP A 200 1.50 22.62 3.85
C ASP A 200 2.95 22.56 3.31
N ALA A 201 3.33 21.42 2.73
CA ALA A 201 4.62 21.29 2.09
C ALA A 201 4.68 22.10 0.80
N LYS A 202 5.89 22.56 0.47
CA LYS A 202 6.11 23.38 -0.75
C LYS A 202 5.68 22.66 -2.03
N ASP A 203 5.84 21.36 -2.08
CA ASP A 203 5.67 20.57 -3.30
C ASP A 203 4.46 19.60 -3.25
N ASP A 204 3.68 19.57 -2.23
CA ASP A 204 2.43 18.79 -1.98
C ASP A 204 2.26 17.39 -2.62
N GLY A 205 3.31 16.83 -3.19
CA GLY A 205 3.34 15.53 -3.85
C GLY A 205 2.84 15.54 -5.30
N TRP A 206 1.84 16.34 -5.62
CA TRP A 206 1.34 16.45 -6.99
C TRP A 206 2.33 17.14 -7.92
N SER A 207 3.19 18.00 -7.39
CA SER A 207 4.31 18.57 -8.12
C SER A 207 5.29 17.53 -8.63
N ASP A 208 5.50 16.42 -7.91
CA ASP A 208 6.34 15.32 -8.38
C ASP A 208 5.73 14.62 -9.59
N VAL A 209 4.40 14.43 -9.59
CA VAL A 209 3.67 13.87 -10.75
C VAL A 209 3.72 14.82 -11.93
N ILE A 210 3.56 16.13 -11.72
CA ILE A 210 3.65 17.14 -12.78
C ILE A 210 5.04 17.15 -13.40
N ASN A 211 6.09 17.11 -12.59
CA ASN A 211 7.47 17.04 -13.07
C ASN A 211 7.73 15.78 -13.89
N PHE A 212 7.22 14.63 -13.42
CA PHE A 212 7.31 13.37 -14.15
C PHE A 212 6.63 13.47 -15.54
N ILE A 213 5.43 14.03 -15.60
CA ILE A 213 4.71 14.27 -16.87
C ILE A 213 5.53 15.19 -17.79
N GLY A 214 6.04 16.30 -17.27
CA GLY A 214 6.80 17.28 -18.07
C GLY A 214 8.10 16.72 -18.68
N GLU A 215 8.63 15.63 -18.14
CA GLU A 215 9.79 14.92 -18.73
C GLU A 215 9.40 13.99 -19.89
N LYS A 216 8.11 13.73 -20.09
CA LYS A 216 7.57 12.81 -21.10
C LYS A 216 6.91 13.55 -22.29
N GLU A 217 6.73 14.88 -22.19
CA GLU A 217 6.28 15.71 -23.31
C GLU A 217 7.36 15.84 -24.38
#